data_539cb0a32ad045b413480c733b0574c7
#
_entry.id   539cb0a32ad045b413480c733b0574c7
#
_cell.length_a   1.000
_cell.length_b   1.000
_cell.length_c   1.000
_cell.angle_alpha   90.00
_cell.angle_beta   90.00
_cell.angle_gamma   90.00
#
_symmetry.space_group_name_H-M   'P 1'
#
loop_
_entity.id
_entity.type
_entity.pdbx_description
1 polymer ?
#
loop_
_entity_poly.entity_id
_entity_poly.type
_entity_poly.pdbx_seq_one_letter_code
_entity_poly.pdbx_strand_id
1 'polypeptide(L)'
;MPATVASMNVAFRQPSMTRDQFLDWAEAQERRYEFDGFQPVAMTGGSSNHSTTCQNIWSALRTRLRGSGCKVLGPDAGVATVGDAVRYPDALVTCAKYPGTAKLIPGVVAVFEVLSPTSGRADRIDKLREYRAVPSIRRYVVLEHRSAGLVVFWRPDGTADWTATALTAEEALDMPELGIVVPVQEFYEDVDFSGA
;
A
#
# COMPACT_ATOMS: atom_id res chain seq x y z
N MET A 1 -37.10 -12.18 36.93
CA MET A 1 -36.92 -12.57 35.54
C MET A 1 -35.47 -12.26 35.19
N PRO A 2 -34.56 -13.22 35.06
CA PRO A 2 -33.19 -12.92 34.62
C PRO A 2 -33.18 -12.73 33.11
N ALA A 3 -32.57 -11.63 32.66
CA ALA A 3 -32.37 -11.33 31.25
C ALA A 3 -31.35 -12.28 30.64
N THR A 4 -31.76 -13.02 29.63
CA THR A 4 -30.91 -13.94 28.87
C THR A 4 -29.98 -13.06 28.00
N VAL A 5 -28.67 -13.06 28.31
CA VAL A 5 -27.64 -12.47 27.47
C VAL A 5 -27.51 -13.37 26.24
N ALA A 6 -27.96 -12.89 25.08
CA ALA A 6 -27.73 -13.56 23.82
C ALA A 6 -26.23 -13.56 23.51
N SER A 7 -25.63 -14.74 23.54
CA SER A 7 -24.25 -14.96 23.06
C SER A 7 -24.20 -14.66 21.56
N MET A 8 -23.56 -13.53 21.20
CA MET A 8 -23.21 -13.26 19.81
C MET A 8 -22.13 -14.25 19.40
N ASN A 9 -22.51 -15.30 18.67
CA ASN A 9 -21.57 -16.16 17.95
C ASN A 9 -20.93 -15.32 16.84
N VAL A 10 -19.74 -14.79 17.11
CA VAL A 10 -18.86 -14.28 16.06
C VAL A 10 -18.39 -15.50 15.30
N ALA A 11 -18.99 -15.76 14.14
CA ALA A 11 -18.49 -16.79 13.24
C ALA A 11 -17.07 -16.39 12.79
N PHE A 12 -16.07 -17.05 13.33
CA PHE A 12 -14.70 -16.92 12.82
C PHE A 12 -14.68 -17.45 11.39
N ARG A 13 -14.55 -16.54 10.42
CA ARG A 13 -14.33 -16.91 9.02
C ARG A 13 -12.99 -17.63 8.93
N GLN A 14 -13.00 -18.91 8.58
CA GLN A 14 -11.75 -19.62 8.29
C GLN A 14 -11.22 -19.15 6.91
N PRO A 15 -9.88 -19.00 6.79
CA PRO A 15 -9.28 -18.67 5.50
C PRO A 15 -9.62 -19.73 4.44
N SER A 16 -9.93 -19.31 3.22
CA SER A 16 -10.20 -20.23 2.12
C SER A 16 -8.93 -20.95 1.63
N MET A 17 -7.77 -20.34 1.88
CA MET A 17 -6.45 -20.82 1.47
C MET A 17 -5.35 -20.16 2.30
N THR A 18 -4.16 -20.76 2.30
CA THR A 18 -2.94 -20.13 2.84
C THR A 18 -2.35 -19.15 1.84
N ARG A 19 -1.39 -18.33 2.27
CA ARG A 19 -0.63 -17.44 1.39
C ARG A 19 0.03 -18.17 0.22
N ASP A 20 0.69 -19.29 0.49
CA ASP A 20 1.37 -20.06 -0.57
C ASP A 20 0.35 -20.61 -1.57
N GLN A 21 -0.75 -21.16 -1.09
CA GLN A 21 -1.85 -21.61 -1.95
C GLN A 21 -2.45 -20.45 -2.76
N PHE A 22 -2.56 -19.26 -2.19
CA PHE A 22 -2.99 -18.07 -2.93
C PHE A 22 -2.00 -17.70 -4.05
N LEU A 23 -0.72 -17.67 -3.75
CA LEU A 23 0.31 -17.32 -4.75
C LEU A 23 0.33 -18.30 -5.93
N ASP A 24 0.17 -19.60 -5.66
CA ASP A 24 0.10 -20.61 -6.71
C ASP A 24 -1.21 -20.48 -7.50
N TRP A 25 -2.33 -20.28 -6.81
CA TRP A 25 -3.63 -20.09 -7.46
C TRP A 25 -3.65 -18.82 -8.33
N ALA A 26 -3.09 -17.70 -7.84
CA ALA A 26 -3.10 -16.42 -8.52
C ALA A 26 -2.32 -16.44 -9.84
N GLU A 27 -1.26 -17.26 -9.95
CA GLU A 27 -0.50 -17.43 -11.20
C GLU A 27 -1.33 -18.02 -12.34
N ALA A 28 -2.32 -18.82 -12.01
CA ALA A 28 -3.19 -19.46 -12.99
C ALA A 28 -4.39 -18.58 -13.41
N GLN A 29 -4.52 -17.37 -12.83
CA GLN A 29 -5.64 -16.49 -13.13
C GLN A 29 -5.32 -15.50 -14.25
N GLU A 30 -6.30 -15.20 -15.10
CA GLU A 30 -6.20 -14.15 -16.13
C GLU A 30 -6.23 -12.74 -15.52
N ARG A 31 -6.83 -12.58 -14.33
CA ARG A 31 -6.96 -11.31 -13.60
C ARG A 31 -6.04 -11.31 -12.42
N ARG A 32 -5.70 -10.11 -11.97
CA ARG A 32 -4.93 -9.91 -10.75
C ARG A 32 -5.83 -9.91 -9.52
N TYR A 33 -5.29 -10.44 -8.43
CA TYR A 33 -5.97 -10.54 -7.14
C TYR A 33 -5.03 -10.14 -6.02
N GLU A 34 -5.56 -9.47 -5.01
CA GLU A 34 -5.00 -9.40 -3.67
C GLU A 34 -5.56 -10.55 -2.82
N PHE A 35 -4.97 -10.79 -1.68
CA PHE A 35 -5.49 -11.74 -0.69
C PHE A 35 -5.68 -11.04 0.65
N ASP A 36 -6.92 -10.99 1.13
CA ASP A 36 -7.27 -10.32 2.39
C ASP A 36 -6.97 -11.19 3.64
N GLY A 37 -6.35 -12.36 3.44
CA GLY A 37 -6.10 -13.37 4.47
C GLY A 37 -7.24 -14.36 4.63
N PHE A 38 -8.37 -14.18 3.91
CA PHE A 38 -9.51 -15.07 3.94
C PHE A 38 -9.93 -15.52 2.54
N GLN A 39 -9.92 -14.62 1.57
CA GLN A 39 -10.33 -14.88 0.19
C GLN A 39 -9.58 -13.98 -0.80
N PRO A 40 -9.42 -14.43 -2.06
CA PRO A 40 -8.93 -13.58 -3.14
C PRO A 40 -9.90 -12.44 -3.42
N VAL A 41 -9.35 -11.24 -3.60
CA VAL A 41 -10.08 -10.02 -3.96
C VAL A 41 -9.59 -9.53 -5.32
N ALA A 42 -10.46 -9.48 -6.31
CA ALA A 42 -10.09 -9.06 -7.65
C ALA A 42 -9.64 -7.58 -7.67
N MET A 43 -8.49 -7.34 -8.29
CA MET A 43 -8.01 -5.99 -8.53
C MET A 43 -8.67 -5.41 -9.78
N THR A 44 -9.17 -4.19 -9.68
CA THR A 44 -9.73 -3.45 -10.82
C THR A 44 -8.69 -2.49 -11.39
N GLY A 45 -8.78 -2.20 -12.68
CA GLY A 45 -7.94 -1.16 -13.30
C GLY A 45 -8.28 0.23 -12.76
N GLY A 46 -7.30 1.13 -12.78
CA GLY A 46 -7.48 2.53 -12.43
C GLY A 46 -7.81 3.42 -13.63
N SER A 47 -8.14 4.69 -13.36
CA SER A 47 -8.29 5.72 -14.39
C SER A 47 -6.94 6.14 -14.99
N SER A 48 -6.95 6.97 -16.06
CA SER A 48 -5.74 7.59 -16.61
C SER A 48 -5.01 8.42 -15.55
N ASN A 49 -5.72 9.22 -14.75
CA ASN A 49 -5.14 9.99 -13.65
C ASN A 49 -4.44 9.09 -12.62
N HIS A 50 -5.08 7.99 -12.23
CA HIS A 50 -4.46 7.01 -11.34
C HIS A 50 -3.14 6.48 -11.94
N SER A 51 -3.16 6.11 -13.22
CA SER A 51 -1.96 5.62 -13.92
C SER A 51 -0.85 6.68 -13.97
N THR A 52 -1.19 7.94 -14.29
CA THR A 52 -0.25 9.07 -14.31
C THR A 52 0.36 9.30 -12.93
N THR A 53 -0.46 9.33 -11.88
CA THR A 53 0.02 9.49 -10.51
C THR A 53 0.97 8.34 -10.10
N CYS A 54 0.64 7.09 -10.43
CA CYS A 54 1.54 5.95 -10.18
C CYS A 54 2.89 6.11 -10.89
N GLN A 55 2.90 6.53 -12.16
CA GLN A 55 4.13 6.76 -12.91
C GLN A 55 4.96 7.88 -12.30
N ASN A 56 4.33 8.97 -11.86
CA ASN A 56 5.00 10.08 -11.19
C ASN A 56 5.64 9.63 -9.88
N ILE A 57 4.94 8.83 -9.07
CA ILE A 57 5.50 8.24 -7.84
C ILE A 57 6.76 7.42 -8.17
N TRP A 58 6.70 6.53 -9.15
CA TRP A 58 7.85 5.70 -9.51
C TRP A 58 9.02 6.55 -10.03
N SER A 59 8.75 7.55 -10.87
CA SER A 59 9.76 8.46 -11.41
C SER A 59 10.44 9.26 -10.32
N ALA A 60 9.67 9.91 -9.46
CA ALA A 60 10.15 10.75 -8.37
C ALA A 60 11.05 9.96 -7.39
N LEU A 61 10.57 8.78 -6.96
CA LEU A 61 11.29 7.93 -6.03
C LEU A 61 12.53 7.31 -6.69
N ARG A 62 12.40 6.75 -7.90
CA ARG A 62 13.50 6.10 -8.61
C ARG A 62 14.65 7.06 -8.91
N THR A 63 14.33 8.30 -9.27
CA THR A 63 15.34 9.33 -9.54
C THR A 63 16.17 9.62 -8.30
N ARG A 64 15.52 9.77 -7.15
CA ARG A 64 16.18 10.12 -5.88
C ARG A 64 16.90 8.94 -5.23
N LEU A 65 16.40 7.73 -5.39
CA LEU A 65 16.96 6.53 -4.79
C LEU A 65 18.04 5.86 -5.65
N ARG A 66 18.40 6.44 -6.80
CA ARG A 66 19.46 5.89 -7.66
C ARG A 66 20.79 5.84 -6.90
N GLY A 67 21.39 4.65 -6.83
CA GLY A 67 22.67 4.43 -6.14
C GLY A 67 22.58 4.28 -4.61
N SER A 68 21.40 4.44 -4.01
CA SER A 68 21.23 4.27 -2.55
C SER A 68 21.22 2.81 -2.09
N GLY A 69 21.08 1.86 -3.03
CA GLY A 69 20.86 0.44 -2.73
C GLY A 69 19.39 0.08 -2.52
N CYS A 70 18.49 1.06 -2.41
CA CYS A 70 17.05 0.85 -2.34
C CYS A 70 16.43 0.75 -3.74
N LYS A 71 15.34 0.03 -3.85
CA LYS A 71 14.59 -0.18 -5.10
C LYS A 71 13.15 0.26 -4.96
N VAL A 72 12.64 0.88 -6.01
CA VAL A 72 11.21 1.19 -6.17
C VAL A 72 10.60 0.11 -7.04
N LEU A 73 9.49 -0.47 -6.61
CA LEU A 73 8.75 -1.48 -7.35
C LEU A 73 7.29 -1.03 -7.50
N GLY A 74 6.68 -1.47 -8.59
CA GLY A 74 5.30 -1.18 -8.92
C GLY A 74 4.33 -2.27 -8.44
N PRO A 75 3.11 -2.25 -8.98
CA PRO A 75 1.98 -3.02 -8.46
C PRO A 75 2.07 -4.53 -8.66
N ASP A 76 3.11 -5.05 -9.34
CA ASP A 76 3.35 -6.49 -9.46
C ASP A 76 4.15 -7.08 -8.29
N ALA A 77 4.63 -6.22 -7.40
CA ALA A 77 5.45 -6.60 -6.25
C ALA A 77 4.57 -6.78 -5.01
N GLY A 78 4.42 -8.01 -4.56
CA GLY A 78 3.57 -8.35 -3.40
C GLY A 78 4.24 -8.02 -2.06
N VAL A 79 3.42 -7.64 -1.10
CA VAL A 79 3.77 -7.44 0.31
C VAL A 79 3.00 -8.44 1.16
N ALA A 80 3.71 -9.30 1.87
CA ALA A 80 3.10 -10.13 2.90
C ALA A 80 2.76 -9.26 4.11
N THR A 81 1.50 -9.25 4.52
CA THR A 81 1.03 -8.50 5.66
C THR A 81 0.55 -9.41 6.79
N VAL A 82 -0.42 -8.99 7.58
CA VAL A 82 -0.91 -9.72 8.76
C VAL A 82 -1.54 -11.07 8.37
N GLY A 83 -1.24 -12.08 9.14
CA GLY A 83 -1.71 -13.43 8.86
C GLY A 83 -1.19 -13.90 7.49
N ASP A 84 -2.08 -14.38 6.65
CA ASP A 84 -1.75 -14.83 5.30
C ASP A 84 -2.01 -13.77 4.21
N ALA A 85 -2.42 -12.55 4.57
CA ALA A 85 -2.78 -11.53 3.60
C ALA A 85 -1.58 -11.11 2.70
N VAL A 86 -1.89 -10.83 1.43
CA VAL A 86 -0.96 -10.34 0.41
C VAL A 86 -1.57 -9.12 -0.27
N ARG A 87 -0.82 -8.01 -0.25
CA ARG A 87 -1.20 -6.76 -0.89
C ARG A 87 -0.25 -6.42 -2.03
N TYR A 88 -0.77 -5.76 -3.05
CA TYR A 88 -0.02 -5.27 -4.21
C TYR A 88 -0.19 -3.76 -4.31
N PRO A 89 0.58 -2.97 -3.54
CA PRO A 89 0.44 -1.51 -3.55
C PRO A 89 0.87 -0.91 -4.90
N ASP A 90 0.39 0.28 -5.21
CA ASP A 90 0.73 1.00 -6.44
C ASP A 90 2.23 1.27 -6.56
N ALA A 91 2.90 1.52 -5.41
CA ALA A 91 4.36 1.53 -5.32
C ALA A 91 4.84 1.09 -3.94
N LEU A 92 6.03 0.50 -3.90
CA LEU A 92 6.75 0.22 -2.67
C LEU A 92 8.23 0.51 -2.80
N VAL A 93 8.89 0.75 -1.66
CA VAL A 93 10.34 0.90 -1.58
C VAL A 93 10.89 -0.15 -0.62
N THR A 94 11.92 -0.86 -1.08
CA THR A 94 12.70 -1.78 -0.24
C THR A 94 14.19 -1.53 -0.40
N CYS A 95 14.95 -1.67 0.68
CA CYS A 95 16.42 -1.63 0.68
C CYS A 95 17.02 -3.03 0.95
N ALA A 96 16.17 -4.05 1.08
CA ALA A 96 16.61 -5.42 1.25
C ALA A 96 17.06 -6.06 -0.07
N LYS A 97 17.92 -7.08 0.03
CA LYS A 97 18.27 -7.93 -1.09
C LYS A 97 17.25 -9.06 -1.23
N TYR A 98 16.85 -9.36 -2.45
CA TYR A 98 15.92 -10.46 -2.76
C TYR A 98 16.23 -11.01 -4.15
N PRO A 99 15.91 -12.29 -4.45
CA PRO A 99 16.06 -12.87 -5.77
C PRO A 99 15.12 -12.22 -6.79
N GLY A 100 15.55 -12.12 -8.06
CA GLY A 100 14.75 -11.50 -9.13
C GLY A 100 13.41 -12.18 -9.41
N THR A 101 13.22 -13.40 -8.92
CA THR A 101 12.00 -14.19 -9.02
C THR A 101 11.07 -14.05 -7.81
N ALA A 102 11.41 -13.19 -6.83
CA ALA A 102 10.59 -13.02 -5.63
C ALA A 102 9.22 -12.42 -5.96
N LYS A 103 8.16 -13.10 -5.59
CA LYS A 103 6.77 -12.63 -5.68
C LYS A 103 6.43 -11.69 -4.52
N LEU A 104 6.96 -11.98 -3.34
CA LEU A 104 6.81 -11.20 -2.12
C LEU A 104 8.13 -10.50 -1.81
N ILE A 105 8.06 -9.21 -1.58
CA ILE A 105 9.22 -8.36 -1.39
C ILE A 105 9.51 -8.21 0.11
N PRO A 106 10.69 -8.65 0.58
CA PRO A 106 11.08 -8.48 1.97
C PRO A 106 11.56 -7.06 2.26
N GLY A 107 11.52 -6.68 3.54
CA GLY A 107 12.13 -5.44 4.04
C GLY A 107 11.57 -4.18 3.40
N VAL A 108 10.30 -4.19 3.05
CA VAL A 108 9.60 -3.00 2.54
C VAL A 108 9.63 -1.91 3.59
N VAL A 109 10.09 -0.72 3.22
CA VAL A 109 10.24 0.44 4.09
C VAL A 109 9.09 1.42 3.92
N ALA A 110 8.68 1.66 2.68
CA ALA A 110 7.58 2.57 2.37
C ALA A 110 6.62 1.96 1.36
N VAL A 111 5.33 2.27 1.51
CA VAL A 111 4.23 1.84 0.66
C VAL A 111 3.43 3.05 0.23
N PHE A 112 3.02 3.07 -1.04
CA PHE A 112 2.22 4.13 -1.66
C PHE A 112 0.98 3.54 -2.30
N GLU A 113 -0.17 4.14 -2.01
CA GLU A 113 -1.47 3.79 -2.59
C GLU A 113 -2.12 5.06 -3.15
N VAL A 114 -2.59 5.00 -4.37
CA VAL A 114 -3.36 6.07 -5.00
C VAL A 114 -4.84 5.74 -4.86
N LEU A 115 -5.61 6.62 -4.25
CA LEU A 115 -7.04 6.40 -4.11
C LEU A 115 -7.73 6.37 -5.47
N SER A 116 -8.80 5.60 -5.55
CA SER A 116 -9.72 5.59 -6.66
C SER A 116 -11.14 5.92 -6.17
N PRO A 117 -12.06 6.31 -7.05
CA PRO A 117 -13.47 6.53 -6.67
C PRO A 117 -14.14 5.32 -6.03
N THR A 118 -13.63 4.12 -6.32
CA THR A 118 -14.13 2.85 -5.79
C THR A 118 -13.40 2.37 -4.54
N SER A 119 -12.32 3.05 -4.12
CA SER A 119 -11.59 2.70 -2.89
C SER A 119 -12.47 2.92 -1.66
N GLY A 120 -12.94 1.84 -1.07
CA GLY A 120 -13.82 1.88 0.10
C GLY A 120 -13.09 2.35 1.36
N ARG A 121 -13.84 3.00 2.28
CA ARG A 121 -13.30 3.39 3.60
C ARG A 121 -12.82 2.17 4.39
N ALA A 122 -13.54 1.06 4.31
CA ALA A 122 -13.18 -0.17 5.01
C ALA A 122 -11.84 -0.72 4.51
N ASP A 123 -11.62 -0.78 3.20
CA ASP A 123 -10.38 -1.23 2.59
C ASP A 123 -9.17 -0.40 3.06
N ARG A 124 -9.32 0.93 3.12
CA ARG A 124 -8.26 1.82 3.63
C ARG A 124 -7.91 1.56 5.09
N ILE A 125 -8.90 1.29 5.93
CA ILE A 125 -8.69 0.97 7.35
C ILE A 125 -7.98 -0.37 7.49
N ASP A 126 -8.39 -1.38 6.71
CA ASP A 126 -7.79 -2.70 6.74
C ASP A 126 -6.35 -2.67 6.22
N LYS A 127 -6.08 -2.00 5.10
CA LYS A 127 -4.72 -1.82 4.57
C LYS A 127 -3.81 -1.08 5.57
N LEU A 128 -4.31 0.00 6.20
CA LEU A 128 -3.55 0.72 7.22
C LEU A 128 -3.18 -0.21 8.40
N ARG A 129 -4.14 -0.98 8.92
CA ARG A 129 -3.91 -1.94 10.00
C ARG A 129 -2.87 -2.99 9.59
N GLU A 130 -2.97 -3.50 8.39
CA GLU A 130 -2.08 -4.52 7.85
C GLU A 130 -0.66 -4.01 7.65
N TYR A 131 -0.48 -2.86 6.99
CA TYR A 131 0.85 -2.27 6.77
C TYR A 131 1.51 -1.85 8.09
N ARG A 132 0.74 -1.34 9.05
CA ARG A 132 1.25 -1.00 10.39
C ARG A 132 1.82 -2.21 11.14
N ALA A 133 1.29 -3.39 10.91
CA ALA A 133 1.74 -4.62 11.56
C ALA A 133 3.00 -5.23 10.93
N VAL A 134 3.42 -4.77 9.75
CA VAL A 134 4.69 -5.18 9.13
C VAL A 134 5.85 -4.40 9.74
N PRO A 135 6.79 -5.06 10.47
CA PRO A 135 7.81 -4.35 11.26
C PRO A 135 8.72 -3.45 10.43
N SER A 136 9.03 -3.85 9.19
CA SER A 136 9.92 -3.10 8.30
C SER A 136 9.27 -1.87 7.67
N ILE A 137 7.93 -1.81 7.57
CA ILE A 137 7.23 -0.66 6.99
C ILE A 137 7.23 0.48 7.99
N ARG A 138 7.80 1.59 7.58
CA ARG A 138 7.91 2.82 8.37
C ARG A 138 7.01 3.92 7.85
N ARG A 139 6.55 3.80 6.62
CA ARG A 139 5.76 4.81 5.94
C ARG A 139 4.70 4.18 5.06
N TYR A 140 3.48 4.66 5.20
CA TYR A 140 2.36 4.37 4.33
C TYR A 140 1.76 5.69 3.84
N VAL A 141 1.83 5.92 2.53
CA VAL A 141 1.40 7.16 1.87
C VAL A 141 0.17 6.87 1.06
N VAL A 142 -0.88 7.65 1.29
CA VAL A 142 -2.15 7.57 0.58
C VAL A 142 -2.36 8.85 -0.21
N LEU A 143 -2.33 8.77 -1.53
CA LEU A 143 -2.50 9.91 -2.42
C LEU A 143 -3.97 10.10 -2.79
N GLU A 144 -4.43 11.34 -2.74
CA GLU A 144 -5.80 11.71 -3.11
C GLU A 144 -5.99 11.70 -4.63
N HIS A 145 -7.21 11.39 -5.07
CA HIS A 145 -7.53 11.32 -6.49
C HIS A 145 -8.33 12.52 -7.03
N ARG A 146 -8.85 13.37 -6.12
CA ARG A 146 -9.68 14.52 -6.47
C ARG A 146 -8.95 15.86 -6.45
N SER A 147 -7.82 15.90 -5.78
CA SER A 147 -6.99 17.09 -5.64
C SER A 147 -5.56 16.66 -5.33
N ALA A 148 -4.60 17.50 -5.64
CA ALA A 148 -3.21 17.26 -5.25
C ALA A 148 -3.06 17.36 -3.72
N GLY A 149 -2.77 16.24 -3.09
CA GLY A 149 -2.60 16.11 -1.65
C GLY A 149 -2.50 14.66 -1.22
N LEU A 150 -1.97 14.42 -0.05
CA LEU A 150 -1.79 13.06 0.48
C LEU A 150 -1.93 13.02 1.99
N VAL A 151 -2.16 11.82 2.50
CA VAL A 151 -2.00 11.52 3.93
C VAL A 151 -0.85 10.55 4.07
N VAL A 152 0.12 10.90 4.90
CA VAL A 152 1.22 10.01 5.27
C VAL A 152 1.03 9.51 6.69
N PHE A 153 1.04 8.20 6.83
CA PHE A 153 1.18 7.52 8.12
C PHE A 153 2.64 7.09 8.26
N TRP A 154 3.26 7.40 9.39
CA TRP A 154 4.67 7.12 9.58
C TRP A 154 5.00 6.81 11.04
N ARG A 155 6.12 6.13 11.25
CA ARG A 155 6.70 5.87 12.56
C ARG A 155 8.22 6.03 12.52
N PRO A 156 8.84 6.53 13.61
CA PRO A 156 10.29 6.47 13.80
C PRO A 156 10.79 5.03 13.90
N ASP A 157 12.10 4.84 13.77
CA ASP A 157 12.74 3.53 13.95
C ASP A 157 12.42 2.92 15.30
N GLY A 158 12.06 1.64 15.28
CA GLY A 158 11.87 0.82 16.48
C GLY A 158 10.66 1.18 17.35
N THR A 159 9.80 2.11 16.91
CA THR A 159 8.56 2.47 17.63
C THR A 159 7.35 1.76 17.06
N ALA A 160 6.36 1.50 17.92
CA ALA A 160 5.04 1.00 17.52
C ALA A 160 4.08 2.14 17.15
N ASP A 161 4.38 3.36 17.58
CA ASP A 161 3.48 4.50 17.44
C ASP A 161 3.54 5.10 16.03
N TRP A 162 2.38 5.22 15.43
CA TRP A 162 2.20 5.80 14.11
C TRP A 162 1.58 7.17 14.20
N THR A 163 2.17 8.13 13.51
CA THR A 163 1.64 9.48 13.34
C THR A 163 1.01 9.60 11.96
N ALA A 164 -0.07 10.37 11.85
CA ALA A 164 -0.69 10.74 10.59
C ALA A 164 -0.51 12.24 10.33
N THR A 165 -0.09 12.58 9.11
CA THR A 165 0.06 13.96 8.66
C THR A 165 -0.57 14.10 7.28
N ALA A 166 -1.41 15.10 7.08
CA ALA A 166 -1.90 15.47 5.75
C ALA A 166 -0.94 16.51 5.16
N LEU A 167 -0.61 16.35 3.88
CA LEU A 167 0.21 17.28 3.11
C LEU A 167 -0.57 17.78 1.88
N THR A 168 -0.47 19.07 1.64
CA THR A 168 -1.04 19.74 0.47
C THR A 168 -0.05 19.77 -0.69
N ALA A 169 -0.48 20.25 -1.85
CA ALA A 169 0.35 20.36 -3.05
C ALA A 169 1.62 21.22 -2.85
N GLU A 170 1.54 22.23 -1.99
CA GLU A 170 2.63 23.20 -1.73
C GLU A 170 3.69 22.67 -0.77
N GLU A 171 3.42 21.52 -0.14
CA GLU A 171 4.30 20.90 0.84
C GLU A 171 5.17 19.81 0.22
N ALA A 172 6.08 19.24 0.99
CA ALA A 172 6.95 18.17 0.56
C ALA A 172 6.87 16.98 1.53
N LEU A 173 6.88 15.78 0.95
CA LEU A 173 6.98 14.53 1.69
C LEU A 173 8.45 14.28 2.05
N ASP A 174 8.79 14.48 3.31
CA ASP A 174 10.11 14.15 3.86
C ASP A 174 10.14 12.68 4.30
N MET A 175 11.13 11.94 3.80
CA MET A 175 11.35 10.52 4.09
C MET A 175 12.79 10.30 4.58
N PRO A 176 13.11 10.68 5.82
CA PRO A 176 14.46 10.60 6.38
C PRO A 176 14.99 9.17 6.42
N GLU A 177 14.14 8.16 6.57
CA GLU A 177 14.51 6.75 6.50
C GLU A 177 15.07 6.32 5.14
N LEU A 178 14.77 7.08 4.09
CA LEU A 178 15.27 6.90 2.73
C LEU A 178 16.27 8.00 2.32
N GLY A 179 16.41 9.05 3.14
CA GLY A 179 17.28 10.20 2.88
C GLY A 179 16.79 11.07 1.71
N ILE A 180 15.49 11.13 1.46
CA ILE A 180 14.91 11.87 0.33
C ILE A 180 13.75 12.75 0.76
N VAL A 181 13.54 13.82 -0.02
CA VAL A 181 12.39 14.71 0.06
C VAL A 181 11.76 14.82 -1.33
N VAL A 182 10.43 14.73 -1.41
CA VAL A 182 9.68 14.82 -2.66
C VAL A 182 8.59 15.89 -2.51
N PRO A 183 8.57 16.96 -3.33
CA PRO A 183 7.45 17.87 -3.40
C PRO A 183 6.16 17.12 -3.73
N VAL A 184 5.07 17.37 -3.01
CA VAL A 184 3.79 16.68 -3.23
C VAL A 184 3.28 16.92 -4.65
N GLN A 185 3.45 18.13 -5.17
CA GLN A 185 3.07 18.51 -6.53
C GLN A 185 3.68 17.59 -7.61
N GLU A 186 4.90 17.10 -7.42
CA GLU A 186 5.59 16.24 -8.38
C GLU A 186 4.84 14.92 -8.62
N PHE A 187 4.10 14.42 -7.62
CA PHE A 187 3.27 13.23 -7.78
C PHE A 187 2.05 13.46 -8.67
N TYR A 188 1.70 14.73 -8.93
CA TYR A 188 0.49 15.12 -9.64
C TYR A 188 0.76 15.87 -10.94
N GLU A 189 2.00 15.82 -11.46
CA GLU A 189 2.32 16.36 -12.78
C GLU A 189 1.42 15.71 -13.85
N ASP A 190 0.84 16.52 -14.71
CA ASP A 190 -0.06 16.12 -15.81
C ASP A 190 -1.35 15.38 -15.36
N VAL A 191 -1.74 15.51 -14.09
CA VAL A 191 -3.02 14.96 -13.58
C VAL A 191 -4.12 15.99 -13.77
N ASP A 192 -5.19 15.59 -14.45
CA ASP A 192 -6.37 16.44 -14.70
C ASP A 192 -7.44 16.24 -13.61
N PHE A 193 -7.67 17.29 -12.82
CA PHE A 193 -8.71 17.28 -11.78
C PHE A 193 -10.05 17.89 -12.23
N SER A 194 -10.18 18.30 -13.51
CA SER A 194 -11.38 19.01 -13.98
C SER A 194 -12.66 18.18 -13.95
N GLY A 195 -12.55 16.85 -13.85
CA GLY A 195 -13.68 15.93 -13.80
C GLY A 195 -13.82 15.19 -12.46
N ALA A 196 -13.13 15.61 -11.38
CA ALA A 196 -13.03 14.91 -10.11
C ALA A 196 -14.11 15.32 -9.09
#